data_0c49f83397f6398224f1602c95bdc4ba
#
_entry.id   0c49f83397f6398224f1602c95bdc4ba
#
_cell.length_a   1.000
_cell.length_b   1.000
_cell.length_c   1.000
_cell.angle_alpha   90.00
_cell.angle_beta   90.00
_cell.angle_gamma   90.00
#
_symmetry.space_group_name_H-M   'P 1'
#
loop_
_entity.id
_entity.type
_entity.pdbx_description
1 polymer ?
#
loop_
_entity_poly.entity_id
_entity_poly.type
_entity_poly.pdbx_seq_one_letter_code
_entity_poly.pdbx_strand_id
1 'polypeptide(L)'
;MKKLIGSKGFYKMVLAICIPIVIQNGFTNLASLLDNIMIGQLGTLSMSGVSITNQLLQVFNVTIFGAMSGPGIFMAQFYGKKNKEGVENCFRIKLIIGIIIALLAIFLFYTFGQQLISLYLNDNPQDSLKTLNYGMNYLKIMLIGLIPFVITQVYSSSLRETGNTILPMIASVVAVIVNFCINYILIFGHFGFPQLGVSGAAIGTVVSRVIEMSINIIGGSRNLYLKDAIKMKKVPFDTTKEMLKRGLPLLCNEILWSISIALISQSYSTRGLVAVAAINITTTVTNFFMIVCYAMGNSISIVVGQQLGAGEIERAKDYDLKMVFMNFIMCFTLAVVLFNVSIYIPQIYNTSVEVKNLATSLLKVAACMLPVISIYYSSYFTMRAGGKTFLTFLFDSGYTFVFTFMAALLLTRLTSLPILIIYILVQCVDIPKATLGLILVRKGIWVHNIVNDL
;
A
#
# COMPACT_ATOMS: atom_id res chain seq x y z
N MET A 1 -23.03 -21.12 11.94
CA MET A 1 -23.31 -20.01 11.00
C MET A 1 -23.77 -18.72 11.71
N LYS A 2 -24.68 -18.75 12.71
CA LYS A 2 -25.11 -17.51 13.42
C LYS A 2 -23.96 -16.67 14.03
N LYS A 3 -22.83 -17.27 14.42
CA LYS A 3 -21.65 -16.55 14.94
C LYS A 3 -20.86 -15.76 13.88
N LEU A 4 -21.02 -16.06 12.59
CA LEU A 4 -20.30 -15.43 11.49
C LEU A 4 -21.03 -14.22 10.88
N ILE A 5 -22.33 -14.09 11.17
CA ILE A 5 -23.17 -13.02 10.65
C ILE A 5 -23.31 -11.94 11.72
N GLY A 6 -22.96 -10.71 11.33
CA GLY A 6 -23.07 -9.55 12.20
C GLY A 6 -24.47 -8.95 12.21
N SER A 7 -24.74 -8.08 13.19
CA SER A 7 -25.93 -7.24 13.19
C SER A 7 -25.88 -6.18 12.09
N LYS A 8 -27.03 -5.59 11.71
CA LYS A 8 -27.09 -4.47 10.77
C LYS A 8 -26.19 -3.29 11.22
N GLY A 9 -26.14 -3.03 12.53
CA GLY A 9 -25.25 -2.00 13.11
C GLY A 9 -23.78 -2.30 12.94
N PHE A 10 -23.37 -3.57 13.07
CA PHE A 10 -21.98 -4.01 12.82
C PHE A 10 -21.58 -3.75 11.36
N TYR A 11 -22.39 -4.18 10.39
CA TYR A 11 -22.08 -3.95 8.98
C TYR A 11 -22.03 -2.47 8.63
N LYS A 12 -22.95 -1.66 9.18
CA LYS A 12 -22.93 -0.20 8.99
C LYS A 12 -21.63 0.42 9.49
N MET A 13 -21.14 0.00 10.66
CA MET A 13 -19.90 0.48 11.26
C MET A 13 -18.68 0.08 10.40
N VAL A 14 -18.57 -1.19 10.01
CA VAL A 14 -17.44 -1.71 9.24
C VAL A 14 -17.41 -1.06 7.85
N LEU A 15 -18.54 -0.98 7.16
CA LEU A 15 -18.64 -0.35 5.83
C LEU A 15 -18.36 1.15 5.88
N ALA A 16 -18.74 1.84 6.95
CA ALA A 16 -18.43 3.25 7.13
C ALA A 16 -16.91 3.53 7.23
N ILE A 17 -16.12 2.54 7.66
CA ILE A 17 -14.66 2.61 7.69
C ILE A 17 -14.08 2.10 6.36
N CYS A 18 -14.55 0.96 5.87
CA CYS A 18 -13.97 0.27 4.73
C CYS A 18 -14.21 1.01 3.40
N ILE A 19 -15.45 1.46 3.14
CA ILE A 19 -15.80 2.10 1.85
C ILE A 19 -14.96 3.35 1.57
N PRO A 20 -14.78 4.30 2.52
CA PRO A 20 -13.91 5.44 2.27
C PRO A 20 -12.46 5.04 1.96
N ILE A 21 -11.93 3.99 2.59
CA ILE A 21 -10.57 3.49 2.31
C ILE A 21 -10.51 2.87 0.91
N VAL A 22 -11.52 2.12 0.49
CA VAL A 22 -11.62 1.57 -0.89
C VAL A 22 -11.62 2.69 -1.91
N ILE A 23 -12.47 3.71 -1.70
CA ILE A 23 -12.56 4.87 -2.59
C ILE A 23 -11.22 5.61 -2.64
N GLN A 24 -10.60 5.89 -1.49
CA GLN A 24 -9.29 6.55 -1.41
C GLN A 24 -8.23 5.79 -2.21
N ASN A 25 -8.07 4.48 -1.97
CA ASN A 25 -7.09 3.67 -2.67
C ASN A 25 -7.40 3.54 -4.16
N GLY A 26 -8.67 3.42 -4.54
CA GLY A 26 -9.13 3.38 -5.92
C GLY A 26 -8.75 4.65 -6.69
N PHE A 27 -9.05 5.82 -6.12
CA PHE A 27 -8.69 7.10 -6.74
C PHE A 27 -7.17 7.31 -6.81
N THR A 28 -6.41 6.91 -5.80
CA THR A 28 -4.94 6.99 -5.83
C THR A 28 -4.35 6.12 -6.94
N ASN A 29 -4.85 4.90 -7.13
CA ASN A 29 -4.42 4.02 -8.22
C ASN A 29 -4.83 4.58 -9.60
N LEU A 30 -6.03 5.15 -9.70
CA LEU A 30 -6.49 5.80 -10.92
C LEU A 30 -5.60 7.01 -11.28
N ALA A 31 -5.20 7.82 -10.31
CA ALA A 31 -4.28 8.93 -10.52
C ALA A 31 -2.95 8.45 -11.11
N SER A 32 -2.35 7.42 -10.51
CA SER A 32 -1.10 6.86 -11.01
C SER A 32 -1.22 6.32 -12.45
N LEU A 33 -2.36 5.74 -12.80
CA LEU A 33 -2.64 5.30 -14.17
C LEU A 33 -2.75 6.47 -15.13
N LEU A 34 -3.51 7.53 -14.75
CA LEU A 34 -3.68 8.73 -15.56
C LEU A 34 -2.35 9.45 -15.78
N ASP A 35 -1.53 9.61 -14.73
CA ASP A 35 -0.19 10.19 -14.82
C ASP A 35 0.69 9.43 -15.83
N ASN A 36 0.69 8.09 -15.75
CA ASN A 36 1.45 7.26 -16.68
C ASN A 36 0.97 7.40 -18.13
N ILE A 37 -0.34 7.50 -18.36
CA ILE A 37 -0.92 7.71 -19.70
C ILE A 37 -0.51 9.08 -20.25
N MET A 38 -0.64 10.15 -19.44
CA MET A 38 -0.31 11.52 -19.86
C MET A 38 1.20 11.67 -20.16
N ILE A 39 2.05 11.11 -19.31
CA ILE A 39 3.50 11.14 -19.52
C ILE A 39 3.90 10.27 -20.73
N GLY A 40 3.21 9.15 -20.93
CA GLY A 40 3.43 8.28 -22.08
C GLY A 40 3.23 8.97 -23.43
N GLN A 41 2.36 9.99 -23.51
CA GLN A 41 2.17 10.80 -24.71
C GLN A 41 3.35 11.71 -25.05
N LEU A 42 4.27 11.97 -24.08
CA LEU A 42 5.49 12.73 -24.31
C LEU A 42 6.62 11.91 -24.98
N GLY A 43 6.42 10.61 -25.09
CA GLY A 43 7.38 9.68 -25.71
C GLY A 43 8.05 8.73 -24.72
N THR A 44 8.68 7.68 -25.29
CA THR A 44 9.23 6.55 -24.51
C THR A 44 10.34 6.94 -23.56
N LEU A 45 11.25 7.82 -23.95
CA LEU A 45 12.38 8.25 -23.10
C LEU A 45 11.90 9.03 -21.87
N SER A 46 10.91 9.92 -22.05
CA SER A 46 10.27 10.66 -20.94
C SER A 46 9.58 9.71 -19.97
N MET A 47 8.80 8.78 -20.51
CA MET A 47 8.08 7.78 -19.72
C MET A 47 9.04 6.88 -18.93
N SER A 48 10.13 6.42 -19.56
CA SER A 48 11.15 5.60 -18.90
C SER A 48 11.84 6.34 -17.74
N GLY A 49 12.26 7.60 -17.95
CA GLY A 49 12.89 8.40 -16.90
C GLY A 49 11.99 8.63 -15.69
N VAL A 50 10.71 8.93 -15.92
CA VAL A 50 9.72 9.09 -14.84
C VAL A 50 9.43 7.75 -14.16
N SER A 51 9.30 6.65 -14.91
CA SER A 51 9.04 5.32 -14.36
C SER A 51 10.16 4.87 -13.41
N ILE A 52 11.42 5.04 -13.81
CA ILE A 52 12.59 4.74 -12.97
C ILE A 52 12.54 5.57 -11.68
N THR A 53 12.30 6.88 -11.81
CA THR A 53 12.20 7.77 -10.64
C THR A 53 11.06 7.37 -9.72
N ASN A 54 9.91 6.98 -10.25
CA ASN A 54 8.78 6.51 -9.45
C ASN A 54 9.08 5.19 -8.71
N GLN A 55 9.91 4.30 -9.26
CA GLN A 55 10.37 3.11 -8.54
C GLN A 55 11.22 3.49 -7.32
N LEU A 56 12.11 4.50 -7.43
CA LEU A 56 12.87 5.01 -6.29
C LEU A 56 11.94 5.64 -5.23
N LEU A 57 10.98 6.45 -5.66
CA LEU A 57 10.00 7.06 -4.77
C LEU A 57 9.07 6.02 -4.11
N GLN A 58 8.83 4.89 -4.76
CA GLN A 58 8.05 3.79 -4.18
C GLN A 58 8.74 3.18 -2.96
N VAL A 59 10.07 3.05 -2.97
CA VAL A 59 10.83 2.61 -1.79
C VAL A 59 10.60 3.56 -0.61
N PHE A 60 10.62 4.87 -0.86
CA PHE A 60 10.28 5.87 0.15
C PHE A 60 8.84 5.73 0.66
N ASN A 61 7.86 5.55 -0.23
CA ASN A 61 6.46 5.40 0.14
C ASN A 61 6.23 4.18 1.05
N VAL A 62 6.83 3.04 0.71
CA VAL A 62 6.75 1.79 1.50
C VAL A 62 7.42 1.98 2.87
N THR A 63 8.56 2.68 2.91
CA THR A 63 9.27 3.00 4.16
C THR A 63 8.40 3.86 5.09
N ILE A 64 7.76 4.92 4.56
CA ILE A 64 6.83 5.77 5.33
C ILE A 64 5.64 4.95 5.83
N PHE A 65 5.03 4.11 4.99
CA PHE A 65 3.91 3.26 5.41
C PHE A 65 4.31 2.31 6.55
N GLY A 66 5.45 1.64 6.43
CA GLY A 66 5.98 0.78 7.48
C GLY A 66 6.27 1.53 8.79
N ALA A 67 6.92 2.69 8.69
CA ALA A 67 7.25 3.52 9.85
C ALA A 67 6.02 4.06 10.59
N MET A 68 4.95 4.44 9.85
CA MET A 68 3.68 4.88 10.45
C MET A 68 2.92 3.74 11.12
N SER A 69 3.19 2.49 10.72
CA SER A 69 2.45 1.31 11.18
C SER A 69 2.64 1.02 12.67
N GLY A 70 3.85 1.19 13.19
CA GLY A 70 4.17 0.98 14.60
C GLY A 70 3.34 1.89 15.52
N PRO A 71 3.53 3.21 15.48
CA PRO A 71 2.70 4.13 16.27
C PRO A 71 1.20 4.01 15.95
N GLY A 72 0.82 3.54 14.74
CA GLY A 72 -0.56 3.38 14.30
C GLY A 72 -1.34 2.35 15.12
N ILE A 73 -0.75 1.19 15.40
CA ILE A 73 -1.40 0.17 16.22
C ILE A 73 -1.63 0.65 17.66
N PHE A 74 -0.70 1.44 18.22
CA PHE A 74 -0.88 2.07 19.53
C PHE A 74 -1.98 3.14 19.49
N MET A 75 -2.02 3.96 18.42
CA MET A 75 -3.02 5.02 18.29
C MET A 75 -4.44 4.45 18.25
N ALA A 76 -4.69 3.37 17.51
CA ALA A 76 -5.99 2.71 17.48
C ALA A 76 -6.40 2.21 18.87
N GLN A 77 -5.48 1.60 19.62
CA GLN A 77 -5.76 1.13 20.98
C GLN A 77 -5.93 2.27 21.98
N PHE A 78 -5.09 3.33 21.94
CA PHE A 78 -5.29 4.52 22.79
C PHE A 78 -6.61 5.22 22.51
N TYR A 79 -7.03 5.28 21.23
CA TYR A 79 -8.34 5.81 20.88
C TYR A 79 -9.47 4.96 21.49
N GLY A 80 -9.38 3.64 21.41
CA GLY A 80 -10.31 2.73 22.07
C GLY A 80 -10.39 2.92 23.58
N LYS A 81 -9.24 3.14 24.24
CA LYS A 81 -9.14 3.46 25.67
C LYS A 81 -9.62 4.89 26.00
N LYS A 82 -9.97 5.69 24.99
CA LYS A 82 -10.31 7.13 25.12
C LYS A 82 -9.18 7.98 25.73
N ASN A 83 -7.94 7.55 25.59
CA ASN A 83 -6.76 8.26 26.09
C ASN A 83 -6.29 9.27 25.03
N LYS A 84 -6.71 10.53 25.18
CA LYS A 84 -6.35 11.62 24.26
C LYS A 84 -4.83 11.86 24.21
N GLU A 85 -4.18 11.86 25.37
CA GLU A 85 -2.73 12.10 25.44
C GLU A 85 -1.92 11.03 24.72
N GLY A 86 -2.31 9.75 24.86
CA GLY A 86 -1.71 8.65 24.12
C GLY A 86 -1.86 8.80 22.62
N VAL A 87 -3.03 9.22 22.13
CA VAL A 87 -3.26 9.49 20.70
C VAL A 87 -2.38 10.65 20.21
N GLU A 88 -2.30 11.76 20.97
CA GLU A 88 -1.43 12.90 20.64
C GLU A 88 0.06 12.50 20.60
N ASN A 89 0.51 11.67 21.53
CA ASN A 89 1.88 11.17 21.57
C ASN A 89 2.19 10.29 20.35
N CYS A 90 1.28 9.40 19.95
CA CYS A 90 1.41 8.62 18.72
C CYS A 90 1.54 9.52 17.49
N PHE A 91 0.72 10.57 17.41
CA PHE A 91 0.78 11.53 16.29
C PHE A 91 2.15 12.24 16.24
N ARG A 92 2.66 12.73 17.39
CA ARG A 92 3.98 13.39 17.47
C ARG A 92 5.10 12.46 17.04
N ILE A 93 5.07 11.20 17.47
CA ILE A 93 6.07 10.20 17.09
C ILE A 93 6.01 9.94 15.59
N LYS A 94 4.81 9.75 15.00
CA LYS A 94 4.65 9.63 13.56
C LYS A 94 5.24 10.81 12.80
N LEU A 95 4.96 12.02 13.27
CA LEU A 95 5.44 13.24 12.64
C LEU A 95 6.98 13.32 12.70
N ILE A 96 7.57 13.08 13.87
CA ILE A 96 9.03 13.12 14.05
C ILE A 96 9.70 12.06 13.16
N ILE A 97 9.28 10.81 13.24
CA ILE A 97 9.86 9.71 12.45
C ILE A 97 9.68 10.00 10.95
N GLY A 98 8.51 10.44 10.54
CA GLY A 98 8.21 10.74 9.15
C GLY A 98 9.08 11.87 8.60
N ILE A 99 9.26 12.97 9.35
CA ILE A 99 10.13 14.08 8.94
C ILE A 99 11.59 13.64 8.86
N ILE A 100 12.08 12.84 9.83
CA ILE A 100 13.45 12.31 9.79
C ILE A 100 13.66 11.46 8.52
N ILE A 101 12.72 10.56 8.21
CA ILE A 101 12.80 9.73 6.99
C ILE A 101 12.72 10.59 5.73
N ALA A 102 11.87 11.63 5.71
CA ALA A 102 11.78 12.55 4.56
C ALA A 102 13.09 13.30 4.33
N LEU A 103 13.68 13.87 5.39
CA LEU A 103 14.94 14.59 5.29
C LEU A 103 16.09 13.67 4.83
N LEU A 104 16.14 12.45 5.37
CA LEU A 104 17.11 11.44 4.94
C LEU A 104 16.91 11.06 3.46
N ALA A 105 15.67 10.85 3.03
CA ALA A 105 15.37 10.54 1.64
C ALA A 105 15.71 11.71 0.70
N ILE A 106 15.39 12.95 1.10
CA ILE A 106 15.79 14.14 0.33
C ILE A 106 17.31 14.20 0.17
N PHE A 107 18.05 14.01 1.26
CA PHE A 107 19.51 13.99 1.24
C PHE A 107 20.05 12.89 0.32
N LEU A 108 19.57 11.66 0.45
CA LEU A 108 20.00 10.52 -0.36
C LEU A 108 19.68 10.72 -1.85
N PHE A 109 18.47 11.12 -2.18
CA PHE A 109 18.05 11.30 -3.57
C PHE A 109 18.66 12.55 -4.21
N TYR A 110 18.91 13.60 -3.45
CA TYR A 110 19.62 14.79 -3.96
C TYR A 110 21.08 14.46 -4.26
N THR A 111 21.76 13.71 -3.38
CA THR A 111 23.19 13.39 -3.53
C THR A 111 23.44 12.26 -4.51
N PHE A 112 22.64 11.18 -4.45
CA PHE A 112 22.87 9.95 -5.20
C PHE A 112 21.82 9.69 -6.30
N GLY A 113 20.86 10.59 -6.52
CA GLY A 113 19.75 10.36 -7.46
C GLY A 113 20.23 10.08 -8.89
N GLN A 114 21.27 10.77 -9.34
CA GLN A 114 21.86 10.54 -10.66
C GLN A 114 22.42 9.12 -10.78
N GLN A 115 23.20 8.68 -9.78
CA GLN A 115 23.78 7.35 -9.75
C GLN A 115 22.69 6.27 -9.69
N LEU A 116 21.68 6.48 -8.84
CA LEU A 116 20.57 5.54 -8.68
C LEU A 116 19.76 5.37 -9.97
N ILE A 117 19.46 6.46 -10.69
CA ILE A 117 18.76 6.38 -11.98
C ILE A 117 19.65 5.71 -13.02
N SER A 118 20.95 6.03 -13.03
CA SER A 118 21.92 5.47 -14.00
C SER A 118 22.05 3.95 -13.92
N LEU A 119 21.79 3.33 -12.74
CA LEU A 119 21.81 1.86 -12.58
C LEU A 119 20.79 1.14 -13.46
N TYR A 120 19.76 1.83 -13.91
CA TYR A 120 18.70 1.27 -14.76
C TYR A 120 18.93 1.52 -16.25
N LEU A 121 19.96 2.30 -16.62
CA LEU A 121 20.19 2.75 -17.99
C LEU A 121 21.31 1.92 -18.62
N ASN A 122 20.94 0.98 -19.48
CA ASN A 122 21.86 0.11 -20.21
C ASN A 122 21.74 0.26 -21.74
N ASP A 123 21.06 1.31 -22.21
CA ASP A 123 20.78 1.57 -23.62
C ASP A 123 21.89 2.40 -24.30
N ASN A 124 21.64 2.79 -25.55
CA ASN A 124 22.48 3.68 -26.33
C ASN A 124 22.85 4.96 -25.51
N PRO A 125 24.11 5.40 -25.47
CA PRO A 125 24.57 6.52 -24.61
C PRO A 125 23.75 7.81 -24.74
N GLN A 126 23.28 8.14 -25.96
CA GLN A 126 22.46 9.34 -26.19
C GLN A 126 21.04 9.23 -25.57
N ASP A 127 20.40 8.08 -25.70
CA ASP A 127 19.06 7.85 -25.16
C ASP A 127 19.12 7.70 -23.63
N SER A 128 20.15 7.04 -23.11
CA SER A 128 20.43 6.97 -21.68
C SER A 128 20.59 8.36 -21.06
N LEU A 129 21.35 9.28 -21.71
CA LEU A 129 21.54 10.64 -21.21
C LEU A 129 20.22 11.44 -21.21
N LYS A 130 19.39 11.33 -22.24
CA LYS A 130 18.09 12.00 -22.31
C LYS A 130 17.14 11.45 -21.23
N THR A 131 17.06 10.14 -21.07
CA THR A 131 16.24 9.46 -20.05
C THR A 131 16.67 9.88 -18.65
N LEU A 132 17.99 9.95 -18.39
CA LEU A 132 18.54 10.44 -17.14
C LEU A 132 18.11 11.88 -16.84
N ASN A 133 18.20 12.77 -17.84
CA ASN A 133 17.82 14.17 -17.69
C ASN A 133 16.31 14.31 -17.38
N TYR A 134 15.44 13.56 -18.05
CA TYR A 134 14.02 13.54 -17.73
C TYR A 134 13.76 13.04 -16.31
N GLY A 135 14.40 11.94 -15.92
CA GLY A 135 14.27 11.38 -14.56
C GLY A 135 14.76 12.34 -13.48
N MET A 136 15.92 12.99 -13.70
CA MET A 136 16.49 13.95 -12.75
C MET A 136 15.66 15.23 -12.63
N ASN A 137 15.12 15.77 -13.73
CA ASN A 137 14.23 16.92 -13.69
C ASN A 137 12.96 16.62 -12.92
N TYR A 138 12.37 15.44 -13.13
CA TYR A 138 11.22 14.98 -12.37
C TYR A 138 11.56 14.79 -10.89
N LEU A 139 12.66 14.10 -10.57
CA LEU A 139 13.11 13.83 -9.20
C LEU A 139 13.30 15.11 -8.39
N LYS A 140 14.05 16.10 -8.94
CA LYS A 140 14.32 17.36 -8.25
C LYS A 140 13.06 18.09 -7.79
N ILE A 141 12.01 18.10 -8.60
CA ILE A 141 10.72 18.71 -8.25
C ILE A 141 10.00 17.85 -7.22
N MET A 142 10.00 16.52 -7.40
CA MET A 142 9.33 15.59 -6.49
C MET A 142 9.92 15.60 -5.07
N LEU A 143 11.22 15.95 -4.89
CA LEU A 143 11.82 16.09 -3.55
C LEU A 143 11.11 17.14 -2.70
N ILE A 144 10.60 18.23 -3.31
CA ILE A 144 9.80 19.25 -2.61
C ILE A 144 8.51 18.65 -2.08
N GLY A 145 7.92 17.70 -2.80
CA GLY A 145 6.68 17.03 -2.45
C GLY A 145 6.80 15.95 -1.36
N LEU A 146 8.02 15.57 -0.92
CA LEU A 146 8.19 14.50 0.07
C LEU A 146 7.71 14.92 1.47
N ILE A 147 7.98 16.15 1.90
CA ILE A 147 7.52 16.66 3.19
C ILE A 147 5.98 16.80 3.23
N PRO A 148 5.32 17.46 2.26
CA PRO A 148 3.86 17.45 2.17
C PRO A 148 3.26 16.05 2.18
N PHE A 149 3.86 15.11 1.46
CA PHE A 149 3.41 13.71 1.45
C PHE A 149 3.46 13.07 2.85
N VAL A 150 4.57 13.24 3.57
CA VAL A 150 4.72 12.69 4.93
C VAL A 150 3.67 13.27 5.87
N ILE A 151 3.50 14.59 5.87
CA ILE A 151 2.50 15.25 6.71
C ILE A 151 1.09 14.73 6.37
N THR A 152 0.77 14.58 5.08
CA THR A 152 -0.47 13.96 4.64
C THR A 152 -0.65 12.56 5.19
N GLN A 153 0.39 11.70 5.12
CA GLN A 153 0.32 10.33 5.62
C GLN A 153 0.14 10.27 7.14
N VAL A 154 0.81 11.14 7.88
CA VAL A 154 0.65 11.25 9.35
C VAL A 154 -0.78 11.62 9.71
N TYR A 155 -1.35 12.66 9.10
CA TYR A 155 -2.73 13.06 9.35
C TYR A 155 -3.74 12.02 8.88
N SER A 156 -3.61 11.55 7.64
CA SER A 156 -4.52 10.59 7.04
C SER A 156 -4.58 9.26 7.81
N SER A 157 -3.42 8.70 8.20
CA SER A 157 -3.39 7.49 9.01
C SER A 157 -3.98 7.72 10.41
N SER A 158 -3.65 8.85 11.04
CA SER A 158 -4.14 9.18 12.38
C SER A 158 -5.66 9.42 12.41
N LEU A 159 -6.21 10.07 11.38
CA LEU A 159 -7.65 10.24 11.22
C LEU A 159 -8.36 8.89 11.04
N ARG A 160 -7.80 7.99 10.22
CA ARG A 160 -8.36 6.65 10.04
C ARG A 160 -8.35 5.84 11.34
N GLU A 161 -7.26 5.85 12.07
CA GLU A 161 -7.11 5.13 13.35
C GLU A 161 -8.01 5.67 14.47
N THR A 162 -8.38 6.96 14.38
CA THR A 162 -9.40 7.59 15.24
C THR A 162 -10.82 7.51 14.66
N GLY A 163 -11.05 6.66 13.66
CA GLY A 163 -12.37 6.36 13.11
C GLY A 163 -12.89 7.35 12.07
N ASN A 164 -12.16 8.42 11.75
CA ASN A 164 -12.55 9.36 10.70
C ASN A 164 -11.86 9.01 9.37
N THR A 165 -12.51 8.15 8.58
CA THR A 165 -12.01 7.71 7.27
C THR A 165 -12.52 8.56 6.11
N ILE A 166 -13.59 9.34 6.31
CA ILE A 166 -14.22 10.15 5.26
C ILE A 166 -13.32 11.33 4.88
N LEU A 167 -12.74 12.01 5.85
CA LEU A 167 -11.90 13.19 5.56
C LEU A 167 -10.66 12.86 4.73
N PRO A 168 -9.84 11.84 5.05
CA PRO A 168 -8.75 11.42 4.19
C PRO A 168 -9.19 11.02 2.78
N MET A 169 -10.35 10.35 2.65
CA MET A 169 -10.92 10.01 1.35
C MET A 169 -11.21 11.28 0.53
N ILE A 170 -11.93 12.26 1.10
CA ILE A 170 -12.23 13.52 0.41
C ILE A 170 -10.95 14.24 0.01
N ALA A 171 -9.97 14.32 0.92
CA ALA A 171 -8.68 14.96 0.64
C ALA A 171 -7.97 14.31 -0.55
N SER A 172 -7.92 12.98 -0.60
CA SER A 172 -7.32 12.26 -1.72
C SER A 172 -8.09 12.43 -3.03
N VAL A 173 -9.43 12.36 -3.00
CA VAL A 173 -10.24 12.56 -4.22
C VAL A 173 -10.03 13.97 -4.80
N VAL A 174 -10.04 15.01 -3.95
CA VAL A 174 -9.77 16.39 -4.39
C VAL A 174 -8.34 16.50 -4.95
N ALA A 175 -7.35 15.91 -4.28
CA ALA A 175 -5.97 15.93 -4.74
C ALA A 175 -5.81 15.28 -6.13
N VAL A 176 -6.49 14.16 -6.39
CA VAL A 176 -6.46 13.48 -7.68
C VAL A 176 -7.07 14.33 -8.79
N ILE A 177 -8.20 14.99 -8.52
CA ILE A 177 -8.85 15.90 -9.49
C ILE A 177 -7.90 17.08 -9.80
N VAL A 178 -7.32 17.70 -8.78
CA VAL A 178 -6.37 18.81 -8.94
C VAL A 178 -5.12 18.35 -9.70
N ASN A 179 -4.57 17.20 -9.37
CA ASN A 179 -3.42 16.61 -10.06
C ASN A 179 -3.73 16.47 -11.57
N PHE A 180 -4.86 15.84 -11.90
CA PHE A 180 -5.28 15.67 -13.29
C PHE A 180 -5.42 17.01 -14.05
N CYS A 181 -6.10 18.01 -13.44
CA CYS A 181 -6.27 19.33 -14.03
C CYS A 181 -4.93 20.03 -14.28
N ILE A 182 -4.04 20.04 -13.29
CA ILE A 182 -2.72 20.69 -13.40
C ILE A 182 -1.85 19.97 -14.41
N ASN A 183 -1.85 18.63 -14.41
CA ASN A 183 -1.12 17.83 -15.38
C ASN A 183 -1.58 18.13 -16.79
N TYR A 184 -2.90 18.19 -17.04
CA TYR A 184 -3.45 18.53 -18.34
C TYR A 184 -3.01 19.91 -18.83
N ILE A 185 -2.94 20.89 -17.93
CA ILE A 185 -2.50 22.25 -18.25
C ILE A 185 -0.98 22.31 -18.51
N LEU A 186 -0.18 21.77 -17.60
CA LEU A 186 1.27 22.00 -17.61
C LEU A 186 2.04 20.98 -18.48
N ILE A 187 1.54 19.75 -18.62
CA ILE A 187 2.21 18.77 -19.51
C ILE A 187 2.08 19.20 -20.96
N PHE A 188 0.87 19.63 -21.36
CA PHE A 188 0.54 19.93 -22.76
C PHE A 188 0.58 21.42 -23.13
N GLY A 189 0.67 22.33 -22.13
CA GLY A 189 0.72 23.78 -22.39
C GLY A 189 -0.64 24.38 -22.76
N HIS A 190 -1.73 23.90 -22.15
CA HIS A 190 -3.06 24.44 -22.41
C HIS A 190 -3.32 25.77 -21.66
N PHE A 191 -4.34 26.51 -22.09
CA PHE A 191 -4.78 27.79 -21.48
C PHE A 191 -3.71 28.89 -21.42
N GLY A 192 -2.73 28.89 -22.34
CA GLY A 192 -1.66 29.91 -22.38
C GLY A 192 -0.48 29.63 -21.46
N PHE A 193 -0.46 28.52 -20.77
CA PHE A 193 0.70 28.06 -19.99
C PHE A 193 1.77 27.42 -20.89
N PRO A 194 3.06 27.53 -20.54
CA PRO A 194 4.13 26.86 -21.29
C PRO A 194 4.01 25.34 -21.15
N GLN A 195 4.35 24.62 -22.23
CA GLN A 195 4.46 23.17 -22.22
C GLN A 195 5.70 22.75 -21.40
N LEU A 196 5.49 22.26 -20.18
CA LEU A 196 6.55 21.84 -19.27
C LEU A 196 6.86 20.33 -19.34
N GLY A 197 6.04 19.54 -20.04
CA GLY A 197 6.21 18.11 -20.19
C GLY A 197 6.35 17.38 -18.86
N VAL A 198 7.46 16.65 -18.68
CA VAL A 198 7.75 15.85 -17.46
C VAL A 198 7.79 16.73 -16.19
N SER A 199 8.36 17.94 -16.28
CA SER A 199 8.39 18.87 -15.15
C SER A 199 6.98 19.33 -14.76
N GLY A 200 6.07 19.49 -15.74
CA GLY A 200 4.67 19.80 -15.49
C GLY A 200 3.95 18.70 -14.68
N ALA A 201 4.21 17.44 -14.99
CA ALA A 201 3.67 16.30 -14.23
C ALA A 201 4.17 16.29 -12.78
N ALA A 202 5.46 16.56 -12.55
CA ALA A 202 6.03 16.67 -11.21
C ALA A 202 5.40 17.80 -10.40
N ILE A 203 5.24 18.99 -11.01
CA ILE A 203 4.60 20.17 -10.38
C ILE A 203 3.15 19.83 -10.01
N GLY A 204 2.38 19.21 -10.92
CA GLY A 204 1.00 18.80 -10.65
C GLY A 204 0.90 17.86 -9.46
N THR A 205 1.82 16.90 -9.36
CA THR A 205 1.88 15.97 -8.23
C THR A 205 2.25 16.69 -6.93
N VAL A 206 3.22 17.60 -6.93
CA VAL A 206 3.60 18.34 -5.72
C VAL A 206 2.46 19.26 -5.25
N VAL A 207 1.83 19.99 -6.15
CA VAL A 207 0.70 20.89 -5.80
C VAL A 207 -0.47 20.08 -5.24
N SER A 208 -0.83 18.96 -5.86
CA SER A 208 -1.90 18.09 -5.34
C SER A 208 -1.59 17.55 -3.94
N ARG A 209 -0.33 17.18 -3.65
CA ARG A 209 0.11 16.78 -2.30
C ARG A 209 0.00 17.90 -1.28
N VAL A 210 0.31 19.14 -1.66
CA VAL A 210 0.14 20.32 -0.77
C VAL A 210 -1.33 20.57 -0.48
N ILE A 211 -2.21 20.43 -1.45
CA ILE A 211 -3.66 20.57 -1.26
C ILE A 211 -4.18 19.44 -0.36
N GLU A 212 -3.79 18.19 -0.61
CA GLU A 212 -4.17 17.03 0.21
C GLU A 212 -3.72 17.23 1.67
N MET A 213 -2.47 17.67 1.87
CA MET A 213 -1.93 18.03 3.17
C MET A 213 -2.79 19.11 3.84
N SER A 214 -3.10 20.18 3.14
CA SER A 214 -3.87 21.30 3.68
C SER A 214 -5.25 20.89 4.15
N ILE A 215 -5.97 20.09 3.34
CA ILE A 215 -7.30 19.55 3.71
C ILE A 215 -7.19 18.67 4.96
N ASN A 216 -6.21 17.79 5.02
CA ASN A 216 -6.00 16.90 6.17
C ASN A 216 -5.62 17.68 7.44
N ILE A 217 -4.78 18.73 7.35
CA ILE A 217 -4.44 19.59 8.49
C ILE A 217 -5.68 20.34 8.99
N ILE A 218 -6.42 21.01 8.09
CA ILE A 218 -7.62 21.78 8.45
C ILE A 218 -8.66 20.88 9.11
N GLY A 219 -8.90 19.71 8.54
CA GLY A 219 -9.84 18.76 9.12
C GLY A 219 -9.34 18.09 10.40
N GLY A 220 -8.04 17.78 10.47
CA GLY A 220 -7.39 17.24 11.66
C GLY A 220 -7.41 18.23 12.84
N SER A 221 -7.25 19.54 12.57
CA SER A 221 -7.34 20.58 13.61
C SER A 221 -8.72 20.69 14.26
N ARG A 222 -9.75 20.20 13.59
CA ARG A 222 -11.14 20.12 14.11
C ARG A 222 -11.43 18.82 14.86
N ASN A 223 -10.54 17.82 14.76
CA ASN A 223 -10.71 16.55 15.45
C ASN A 223 -10.31 16.70 16.92
N LEU A 224 -11.18 16.25 17.84
CA LEU A 224 -10.99 16.36 19.29
C LEU A 224 -9.66 15.76 19.80
N TYR A 225 -9.22 14.67 19.17
CA TYR A 225 -8.00 13.95 19.57
C TYR A 225 -6.72 14.48 18.90
N LEU A 226 -6.85 15.22 17.78
CA LEU A 226 -5.68 15.66 16.99
C LEU A 226 -5.43 17.17 17.05
N LYS A 227 -6.41 17.96 17.47
CA LYS A 227 -6.33 19.45 17.47
C LYS A 227 -5.14 20.01 18.25
N ASP A 228 -4.74 19.36 19.35
CA ASP A 228 -3.63 19.76 20.19
C ASP A 228 -2.34 18.97 19.94
N ALA A 229 -2.39 17.99 19.03
CA ALA A 229 -1.28 17.07 18.76
C ALA A 229 -0.04 17.78 18.17
N ILE A 230 -0.25 18.88 17.42
CA ILE A 230 0.84 19.70 16.86
C ILE A 230 1.63 20.42 17.96
N LYS A 231 1.01 20.70 19.14
CA LYS A 231 1.73 21.30 20.24
C LYS A 231 2.84 20.36 20.69
N MET A 232 4.10 20.75 20.45
CA MET A 232 5.29 19.95 20.76
C MET A 232 5.45 19.82 22.27
N LYS A 233 4.80 18.82 22.86
CA LYS A 233 5.03 18.38 24.25
C LYS A 233 6.05 17.23 24.23
N LYS A 234 6.82 17.10 25.31
CA LYS A 234 7.73 15.95 25.46
C LYS A 234 6.93 14.67 25.47
N VAL A 235 7.29 13.73 24.60
CA VAL A 235 6.73 12.38 24.59
C VAL A 235 7.52 11.54 25.57
N PRO A 236 6.87 10.74 26.44
CA PRO A 236 7.57 9.85 27.36
C PRO A 236 8.51 8.89 26.60
N PHE A 237 9.73 8.75 27.12
CA PHE A 237 10.76 7.92 26.47
C PHE A 237 10.34 6.46 26.35
N ASP A 238 9.72 5.89 27.39
CA ASP A 238 9.31 4.49 27.43
C ASP A 238 8.23 4.22 26.38
N THR A 239 7.27 5.12 26.21
CA THR A 239 6.26 5.04 25.15
C THR A 239 6.89 5.07 23.77
N THR A 240 7.86 5.96 23.54
CA THR A 240 8.59 6.06 22.28
C THR A 240 9.37 4.77 21.99
N LYS A 241 10.08 4.26 22.99
CA LYS A 241 10.87 3.02 22.89
C LYS A 241 10.00 1.81 22.53
N GLU A 242 8.85 1.64 23.20
CA GLU A 242 7.93 0.52 22.88
C GLU A 242 7.32 0.67 21.49
N MET A 243 6.94 1.88 21.05
CA MET A 243 6.45 2.11 19.69
C MET A 243 7.50 1.79 18.63
N LEU A 244 8.76 2.19 18.85
CA LEU A 244 9.87 1.86 17.95
C LEU A 244 10.17 0.36 17.93
N LYS A 245 10.22 -0.28 19.10
CA LYS A 245 10.46 -1.73 19.23
C LYS A 245 9.42 -2.55 18.48
N ARG A 246 8.14 -2.17 18.56
CA ARG A 246 7.06 -2.84 17.82
C ARG A 246 6.90 -2.33 16.39
N GLY A 247 7.36 -1.12 16.10
CA GLY A 247 7.33 -0.56 14.75
C GLY A 247 8.41 -1.12 13.83
N LEU A 248 9.61 -1.39 14.37
CA LEU A 248 10.74 -1.87 13.57
C LEU A 248 10.45 -3.19 12.82
N PRO A 249 9.86 -4.23 13.44
CA PRO A 249 9.48 -5.43 12.71
C PRO A 249 8.46 -5.16 11.58
N LEU A 250 7.54 -4.21 11.77
CA LEU A 250 6.57 -3.84 10.72
C LEU A 250 7.24 -3.09 9.56
N LEU A 251 8.20 -2.22 9.86
CA LEU A 251 9.00 -1.57 8.82
C LEU A 251 9.82 -2.60 8.03
N CYS A 252 10.49 -3.52 8.72
CA CYS A 252 11.21 -4.61 8.09
C CYS A 252 10.28 -5.52 7.26
N ASN A 253 9.04 -5.72 7.71
CA ASN A 253 8.03 -6.48 6.96
C ASN A 253 7.76 -5.85 5.59
N GLU A 254 7.47 -4.56 5.55
CA GLU A 254 7.15 -3.87 4.30
C GLU A 254 8.34 -3.88 3.32
N ILE A 255 9.56 -3.66 3.82
CA ILE A 255 10.78 -3.70 3.01
C ILE A 255 11.03 -5.11 2.45
N LEU A 256 11.02 -6.13 3.32
CA LEU A 256 11.27 -7.51 2.89
C LEU A 256 10.19 -8.03 1.95
N TRP A 257 8.92 -7.66 2.20
CA TRP A 257 7.81 -7.99 1.30
C TRP A 257 8.01 -7.39 -0.09
N SER A 258 8.38 -6.11 -0.17
CA SER A 258 8.64 -5.42 -1.44
C SER A 258 9.80 -6.07 -2.22
N ILE A 259 10.89 -6.39 -1.52
CA ILE A 259 12.04 -7.13 -2.09
C ILE A 259 11.59 -8.50 -2.61
N SER A 260 10.80 -9.24 -1.82
CA SER A 260 10.34 -10.58 -2.20
C SER A 260 9.50 -10.56 -3.47
N ILE A 261 8.56 -9.61 -3.60
CA ILE A 261 7.73 -9.45 -4.80
C ILE A 261 8.58 -9.11 -6.02
N ALA A 262 9.59 -8.22 -5.88
CA ALA A 262 10.50 -7.88 -6.97
C ALA A 262 11.32 -9.11 -7.43
N LEU A 263 11.83 -9.91 -6.49
CA LEU A 263 12.58 -11.13 -6.78
C LEU A 263 11.72 -12.23 -7.40
N ILE A 264 10.46 -12.37 -6.99
CA ILE A 264 9.49 -13.28 -7.63
C ILE A 264 9.25 -12.86 -9.07
N SER A 265 9.01 -11.56 -9.31
CA SER A 265 8.83 -11.02 -10.66
C SER A 265 10.06 -11.24 -11.54
N GLN A 266 11.26 -11.02 -10.98
CA GLN A 266 12.53 -11.32 -11.67
C GLN A 266 12.66 -12.81 -11.98
N SER A 267 12.27 -13.70 -11.07
CA SER A 267 12.31 -15.14 -11.32
C SER A 267 11.43 -15.51 -12.51
N TYR A 268 10.21 -14.98 -12.59
CA TYR A 268 9.33 -15.20 -13.73
C TYR A 268 9.87 -14.63 -15.03
N SER A 269 10.61 -13.52 -15.02
CA SER A 269 11.15 -12.90 -16.24
C SER A 269 12.16 -13.81 -16.98
N THR A 270 12.77 -14.77 -16.28
CA THR A 270 13.67 -15.75 -16.90
C THR A 270 12.95 -16.67 -17.92
N ARG A 271 11.62 -16.67 -17.95
CA ARG A 271 10.77 -17.47 -18.87
C ARG A 271 10.43 -16.74 -20.18
N GLY A 272 11.07 -15.60 -20.43
CA GLY A 272 10.97 -14.87 -21.70
C GLY A 272 9.95 -13.72 -21.68
N LEU A 273 9.98 -12.93 -22.75
CA LEU A 273 9.21 -11.69 -22.85
C LEU A 273 7.68 -11.89 -22.84
N VAL A 274 7.20 -12.99 -23.39
CA VAL A 274 5.77 -13.36 -23.36
C VAL A 274 5.29 -13.52 -21.92
N ALA A 275 6.08 -14.21 -21.08
CA ALA A 275 5.78 -14.39 -19.67
C ALA A 275 5.77 -13.06 -18.92
N VAL A 276 6.77 -12.20 -19.15
CA VAL A 276 6.86 -10.87 -18.54
C VAL A 276 5.62 -10.03 -18.89
N ALA A 277 5.27 -9.95 -20.17
CA ALA A 277 4.12 -9.17 -20.62
C ALA A 277 2.81 -9.68 -20.02
N ALA A 278 2.59 -11.00 -20.01
CA ALA A 278 1.39 -11.60 -19.45
C ALA A 278 1.27 -11.41 -17.93
N ILE A 279 2.39 -11.54 -17.18
CA ILE A 279 2.43 -11.31 -15.74
C ILE A 279 2.18 -9.84 -15.42
N ASN A 280 2.74 -8.90 -16.17
CA ASN A 280 2.50 -7.48 -15.98
C ASN A 280 1.02 -7.11 -16.14
N ILE A 281 0.36 -7.64 -17.17
CA ILE A 281 -1.10 -7.49 -17.36
C ILE A 281 -1.83 -8.08 -16.16
N THR A 282 -1.48 -9.30 -15.76
CA THR A 282 -2.11 -10.00 -14.63
C THR A 282 -1.96 -9.21 -13.33
N THR A 283 -0.76 -8.76 -13.00
CA THR A 283 -0.47 -8.01 -11.76
C THR A 283 -1.22 -6.67 -11.75
N THR A 284 -1.22 -5.93 -12.86
CA THR A 284 -1.93 -4.65 -12.97
C THR A 284 -3.42 -4.83 -12.69
N VAL A 285 -4.04 -5.82 -13.31
CA VAL A 285 -5.47 -6.11 -13.12
C VAL A 285 -5.75 -6.59 -11.70
N THR A 286 -4.97 -7.54 -11.19
CA THR A 286 -5.17 -8.11 -9.86
C THR A 286 -5.04 -7.04 -8.77
N ASN A 287 -4.13 -6.07 -8.91
CA ASN A 287 -3.96 -4.96 -7.97
C ASN A 287 -5.25 -4.15 -7.79
N PHE A 288 -6.05 -3.94 -8.84
CA PHE A 288 -7.35 -3.27 -8.71
C PHE A 288 -8.33 -4.08 -7.83
N PHE A 289 -8.38 -5.39 -8.01
CA PHE A 289 -9.25 -6.25 -7.20
C PHE A 289 -8.76 -6.37 -5.75
N MET A 290 -7.46 -6.26 -5.53
CA MET A 290 -6.85 -6.30 -4.20
C MET A 290 -7.14 -5.04 -3.36
N ILE A 291 -7.56 -3.93 -3.95
CA ILE A 291 -7.91 -2.69 -3.22
C ILE A 291 -8.92 -2.97 -2.09
N VAL A 292 -9.93 -3.79 -2.37
CA VAL A 292 -10.97 -4.14 -1.40
C VAL A 292 -10.40 -4.98 -0.26
N CYS A 293 -9.55 -5.94 -0.58
CA CYS A 293 -8.86 -6.79 0.39
C CYS A 293 -7.98 -5.96 1.35
N TYR A 294 -7.18 -5.04 0.80
CA TYR A 294 -6.33 -4.13 1.58
C TYR A 294 -7.15 -3.18 2.46
N ALA A 295 -8.22 -2.61 1.93
CA ALA A 295 -9.08 -1.70 2.68
C ALA A 295 -9.78 -2.41 3.85
N MET A 296 -10.23 -3.64 3.63
CA MET A 296 -10.83 -4.46 4.67
C MET A 296 -9.80 -4.87 5.73
N GLY A 297 -8.57 -5.24 5.34
CA GLY A 297 -7.47 -5.50 6.27
C GLY A 297 -7.17 -4.29 7.16
N ASN A 298 -7.02 -3.10 6.57
CA ASN A 298 -6.86 -1.87 7.35
C ASN A 298 -8.04 -1.62 8.31
N SER A 299 -9.27 -1.89 7.87
CA SER A 299 -10.46 -1.76 8.71
C SER A 299 -10.45 -2.73 9.87
N ILE A 300 -9.97 -3.98 9.67
CA ILE A 300 -9.75 -4.96 10.75
C ILE A 300 -8.77 -4.39 11.77
N SER A 301 -7.60 -3.88 11.32
CA SER A 301 -6.60 -3.33 12.23
C SER A 301 -7.15 -2.16 13.08
N ILE A 302 -7.97 -1.30 12.49
CA ILE A 302 -8.59 -0.16 13.19
C ILE A 302 -9.65 -0.66 14.19
N VAL A 303 -10.65 -1.41 13.73
CA VAL A 303 -11.80 -1.81 14.55
C VAL A 303 -11.36 -2.73 15.69
N VAL A 304 -10.55 -3.74 15.37
CA VAL A 304 -10.04 -4.69 16.37
C VAL A 304 -9.09 -3.99 17.34
N GLY A 305 -8.20 -3.14 16.86
CA GLY A 305 -7.31 -2.34 17.71
C GLY A 305 -8.08 -1.48 18.70
N GLN A 306 -9.14 -0.80 18.26
CA GLN A 306 -9.99 0.02 19.12
C GLN A 306 -10.72 -0.82 20.19
N GLN A 307 -11.23 -2.01 19.85
CA GLN A 307 -11.87 -2.89 20.82
C GLN A 307 -10.86 -3.44 21.85
N LEU A 308 -9.67 -3.82 21.42
CA LEU A 308 -8.59 -4.25 22.32
C LEU A 308 -8.20 -3.12 23.28
N GLY A 309 -8.05 -1.89 22.79
CA GLY A 309 -7.75 -0.72 23.59
C GLY A 309 -8.83 -0.38 24.61
N ALA A 310 -10.09 -0.59 24.24
CA ALA A 310 -11.24 -0.43 25.16
C ALA A 310 -11.33 -1.53 26.22
N GLY A 311 -10.51 -2.59 26.15
CA GLY A 311 -10.61 -3.76 27.04
C GLY A 311 -11.70 -4.75 26.68
N GLU A 312 -12.42 -4.54 25.57
CA GLU A 312 -13.55 -5.35 25.11
C GLU A 312 -13.06 -6.59 24.33
N ILE A 313 -12.31 -7.46 25.02
CA ILE A 313 -11.59 -8.59 24.39
C ILE A 313 -12.53 -9.55 23.64
N GLU A 314 -13.63 -9.97 24.26
CA GLU A 314 -14.56 -10.90 23.61
C GLU A 314 -15.25 -10.27 22.39
N ARG A 315 -15.49 -8.97 22.45
CA ARG A 315 -16.03 -8.21 21.33
C ARG A 315 -15.01 -8.06 20.21
N ALA A 316 -13.73 -7.87 20.54
CA ALA A 316 -12.64 -7.85 19.57
C ALA A 316 -12.55 -9.17 18.80
N LYS A 317 -12.62 -10.31 19.50
CA LYS A 317 -12.62 -11.65 18.87
C LYS A 317 -13.86 -11.88 17.99
N ASP A 318 -15.03 -11.47 18.45
CA ASP A 318 -16.28 -11.61 17.70
C ASP A 318 -16.28 -10.75 16.44
N TYR A 319 -15.81 -9.51 16.54
CA TYR A 319 -15.72 -8.59 15.40
C TYR A 319 -14.66 -9.05 14.39
N ASP A 320 -13.50 -9.48 14.86
CA ASP A 320 -12.44 -10.01 13.99
C ASP A 320 -12.94 -11.17 13.14
N LEU A 321 -13.56 -12.19 13.79
CA LEU A 321 -14.08 -13.35 13.08
C LEU A 321 -15.11 -12.98 12.00
N LYS A 322 -16.01 -12.03 12.32
CA LYS A 322 -17.03 -11.54 11.37
C LYS A 322 -16.42 -10.74 10.23
N MET A 323 -15.39 -9.92 10.52
CA MET A 323 -14.71 -9.12 9.50
C MET A 323 -13.88 -10.00 8.58
N VAL A 324 -13.17 -11.01 9.09
CA VAL A 324 -12.45 -12.01 8.29
C VAL A 324 -13.41 -12.74 7.35
N PHE A 325 -14.55 -13.17 7.87
CA PHE A 325 -15.58 -13.82 7.05
C PHE A 325 -16.18 -12.88 6.00
N MET A 326 -16.44 -11.63 6.37
CA MET A 326 -16.92 -10.60 5.43
C MET A 326 -15.91 -10.35 4.32
N ASN A 327 -14.61 -10.23 4.64
CA ASN A 327 -13.55 -10.06 3.64
C ASN A 327 -13.49 -11.25 2.69
N PHE A 328 -13.60 -12.48 3.23
CA PHE A 328 -13.65 -13.68 2.41
C PHE A 328 -14.82 -13.65 1.41
N ILE A 329 -16.02 -13.29 1.85
CA ILE A 329 -17.20 -13.21 0.95
C ILE A 329 -17.02 -12.11 -0.10
N MET A 330 -16.52 -10.93 0.29
CA MET A 330 -16.26 -9.83 -0.64
C MET A 330 -15.24 -10.25 -1.71
N CYS A 331 -14.12 -10.83 -1.29
CA CYS A 331 -13.08 -11.30 -2.21
C CYS A 331 -13.52 -12.50 -3.05
N PHE A 332 -14.38 -13.38 -2.51
CA PHE A 332 -15.00 -14.46 -3.30
C PHE A 332 -15.91 -13.90 -4.41
N THR A 333 -16.73 -12.90 -4.09
CA THR A 333 -17.56 -12.23 -5.09
C THR A 333 -16.71 -11.58 -6.18
N LEU A 334 -15.64 -10.88 -5.77
CA LEU A 334 -14.68 -10.27 -6.72
C LEU A 334 -13.93 -11.33 -7.53
N ALA A 335 -13.62 -12.48 -6.95
CA ALA A 335 -13.01 -13.61 -7.66
C ALA A 335 -13.91 -14.13 -8.79
N VAL A 336 -15.21 -14.28 -8.53
CA VAL A 336 -16.19 -14.66 -9.57
C VAL A 336 -16.24 -13.60 -10.67
N VAL A 337 -16.26 -12.32 -10.32
CA VAL A 337 -16.23 -11.23 -11.31
C VAL A 337 -14.95 -11.29 -12.14
N LEU A 338 -13.77 -11.33 -11.48
CA LEU A 338 -12.48 -11.37 -12.17
C LEU A 338 -12.35 -12.59 -13.08
N PHE A 339 -12.81 -13.76 -12.62
CA PHE A 339 -12.77 -14.99 -13.41
C PHE A 339 -13.55 -14.85 -14.72
N ASN A 340 -14.75 -14.27 -14.68
CA ASN A 340 -15.57 -14.06 -15.89
C ASN A 340 -15.02 -12.97 -16.79
N VAL A 341 -14.51 -11.87 -16.21
CA VAL A 341 -13.98 -10.73 -16.99
C VAL A 341 -12.58 -10.99 -17.52
N SER A 342 -11.87 -11.99 -16.99
CA SER A 342 -10.49 -12.35 -17.38
C SER A 342 -10.30 -12.61 -18.89
N ILE A 343 -11.35 -13.02 -19.59
CA ILE A 343 -11.30 -13.28 -21.02
C ILE A 343 -11.26 -11.97 -21.84
N TYR A 344 -11.91 -10.91 -21.35
CA TYR A 344 -12.08 -9.64 -22.05
C TYR A 344 -10.94 -8.67 -21.79
N ILE A 345 -10.41 -8.61 -20.55
CA ILE A 345 -9.40 -7.62 -20.15
C ILE A 345 -8.12 -7.69 -21.00
N PRO A 346 -7.50 -8.86 -21.25
CA PRO A 346 -6.30 -8.92 -22.08
C PRO A 346 -6.52 -8.49 -23.55
N GLN A 347 -7.78 -8.51 -24.02
CA GLN A 347 -8.10 -8.09 -25.40
C GLN A 347 -7.94 -6.58 -25.60
N ILE A 348 -8.03 -5.79 -24.53
CA ILE A 348 -7.86 -4.33 -24.57
C ILE A 348 -6.40 -3.96 -24.88
N TYR A 349 -5.45 -4.83 -24.53
CA TYR A 349 -4.02 -4.59 -24.74
C TYR A 349 -3.62 -4.88 -26.20
N ASN A 350 -2.84 -3.98 -26.80
CA ASN A 350 -2.26 -4.18 -28.12
C ASN A 350 -0.99 -5.05 -28.03
N THR A 351 -1.17 -6.37 -27.99
CA THR A 351 -0.10 -7.35 -27.83
C THR A 351 -0.41 -8.64 -28.59
N SER A 352 0.53 -9.60 -28.64
CA SER A 352 0.36 -10.86 -29.36
C SER A 352 -0.76 -11.72 -28.74
N VAL A 353 -1.35 -12.58 -29.58
CA VAL A 353 -2.39 -13.53 -29.18
C VAL A 353 -1.89 -14.47 -28.08
N GLU A 354 -0.62 -14.85 -28.12
CA GLU A 354 0.02 -15.71 -27.13
C GLU A 354 0.04 -15.06 -25.75
N VAL A 355 0.44 -13.77 -25.66
CA VAL A 355 0.41 -12.99 -24.41
C VAL A 355 -1.01 -12.85 -23.88
N LYS A 356 -2.00 -12.59 -24.74
CA LYS A 356 -3.41 -12.47 -24.34
C LYS A 356 -3.95 -13.76 -23.73
N ASN A 357 -3.67 -14.90 -24.38
CA ASN A 357 -4.11 -16.21 -23.90
C ASN A 357 -3.45 -16.59 -22.58
N LEU A 358 -2.15 -16.34 -22.46
CA LEU A 358 -1.41 -16.59 -21.22
C LEU A 358 -1.93 -15.68 -20.11
N ALA A 359 -2.09 -14.37 -20.34
CA ALA A 359 -2.63 -13.45 -19.36
C ALA A 359 -4.05 -13.83 -18.89
N THR A 360 -4.91 -14.27 -19.81
CA THR A 360 -6.24 -14.80 -19.47
C THR A 360 -6.14 -15.99 -18.50
N SER A 361 -5.24 -16.92 -18.78
CA SER A 361 -5.04 -18.11 -17.93
C SER A 361 -4.49 -17.73 -16.54
N LEU A 362 -3.50 -16.84 -16.49
CA LEU A 362 -2.93 -16.33 -15.23
C LEU A 362 -3.97 -15.56 -14.42
N LEU A 363 -4.82 -14.74 -15.05
CA LEU A 363 -5.92 -14.02 -14.39
C LEU A 363 -6.95 -14.96 -13.76
N LYS A 364 -7.28 -16.08 -14.43
CA LYS A 364 -8.16 -17.10 -13.85
C LYS A 364 -7.56 -17.73 -12.61
N VAL A 365 -6.26 -18.04 -12.61
CA VAL A 365 -5.55 -18.55 -11.45
C VAL A 365 -5.56 -17.52 -10.31
N ALA A 366 -5.22 -16.26 -10.62
CA ALA A 366 -5.26 -15.16 -9.65
C ALA A 366 -6.67 -14.97 -9.05
N ALA A 367 -7.72 -15.07 -9.89
CA ALA A 367 -9.10 -15.01 -9.42
C ALA A 367 -9.42 -16.13 -8.40
N CYS A 368 -9.05 -17.38 -8.68
CA CYS A 368 -9.23 -18.49 -7.76
C CYS A 368 -8.49 -18.30 -6.43
N MET A 369 -7.39 -17.54 -6.43
CA MET A 369 -6.58 -17.29 -5.23
C MET A 369 -7.06 -16.11 -4.40
N LEU A 370 -7.88 -15.18 -4.93
CA LEU A 370 -8.38 -14.02 -4.17
C LEU A 370 -9.03 -14.37 -2.82
N PRO A 371 -9.88 -15.41 -2.70
CA PRO A 371 -10.44 -15.80 -1.41
C PRO A 371 -9.38 -16.30 -0.42
N VAL A 372 -8.36 -17.02 -0.91
CA VAL A 372 -7.23 -17.51 -0.08
C VAL A 372 -6.40 -16.32 0.41
N ILE A 373 -6.11 -15.39 -0.49
CA ILE A 373 -5.40 -14.14 -0.19
C ILE A 373 -6.14 -13.34 0.89
N SER A 374 -7.45 -13.22 0.80
CA SER A 374 -8.25 -12.49 1.79
C SER A 374 -8.11 -13.04 3.21
N ILE A 375 -7.94 -14.34 3.35
CA ILE A 375 -7.78 -15.02 4.64
C ILE A 375 -6.42 -14.65 5.27
N TYR A 376 -5.31 -14.81 4.55
CA TYR A 376 -4.01 -14.53 5.14
C TYR A 376 -3.77 -13.02 5.33
N TYR A 377 -4.31 -12.15 4.46
CA TYR A 377 -4.28 -10.71 4.69
C TYR A 377 -5.07 -10.29 5.93
N SER A 378 -6.28 -10.81 6.10
CA SER A 378 -7.06 -10.57 7.31
C SER A 378 -6.29 -11.01 8.55
N SER A 379 -5.70 -12.22 8.52
CA SER A 379 -4.89 -12.75 9.62
C SER A 379 -3.67 -11.88 9.93
N TYR A 380 -3.00 -11.36 8.89
CA TYR A 380 -1.90 -10.41 9.02
C TYR A 380 -2.33 -9.15 9.78
N PHE A 381 -3.42 -8.51 9.37
CA PHE A 381 -3.92 -7.29 10.00
C PHE A 381 -4.46 -7.52 11.41
N THR A 382 -5.04 -8.69 11.68
CA THR A 382 -5.47 -9.10 13.03
C THR A 382 -4.28 -9.23 13.99
N MET A 383 -3.23 -9.95 13.60
CA MET A 383 -2.01 -10.11 14.42
C MET A 383 -1.32 -8.75 14.65
N ARG A 384 -1.31 -7.90 13.63
CA ARG A 384 -0.78 -6.54 13.70
C ARG A 384 -1.57 -5.68 14.68
N ALA A 385 -2.91 -5.71 14.67
CA ALA A 385 -3.78 -4.98 15.59
C ALA A 385 -3.52 -5.35 17.06
N GLY A 386 -3.19 -6.60 17.34
CA GLY A 386 -2.81 -7.09 18.66
C GLY A 386 -1.35 -6.82 19.07
N GLY A 387 -0.58 -6.11 18.24
CA GLY A 387 0.81 -5.74 18.54
C GLY A 387 1.83 -6.89 18.53
N LYS A 388 1.49 -8.05 17.95
CA LYS A 388 2.40 -9.20 17.77
C LYS A 388 3.26 -9.00 16.52
N THR A 389 3.96 -7.88 16.46
CA THR A 389 4.61 -7.37 15.23
C THR A 389 5.73 -8.25 14.70
N PHE A 390 6.51 -8.90 15.57
CA PHE A 390 7.53 -9.84 15.14
C PHE A 390 6.92 -11.12 14.53
N LEU A 391 5.84 -11.64 15.13
CA LEU A 391 5.10 -12.77 14.57
C LEU A 391 4.47 -12.38 13.23
N THR A 392 3.95 -11.16 13.12
CA THR A 392 3.40 -10.60 11.88
C THR A 392 4.46 -10.55 10.77
N PHE A 393 5.68 -10.09 11.09
CA PHE A 393 6.83 -10.08 10.18
C PHE A 393 7.19 -11.50 9.69
N LEU A 394 7.31 -12.46 10.59
CA LEU A 394 7.63 -13.85 10.22
C LEU A 394 6.52 -14.49 9.37
N PHE A 395 5.27 -14.25 9.75
CA PHE A 395 4.10 -14.80 9.07
C PHE A 395 3.92 -14.23 7.65
N ASP A 396 4.19 -12.96 7.45
CA ASP A 396 3.94 -12.31 6.17
C ASP A 396 5.18 -12.29 5.28
N SER A 397 6.10 -11.37 5.49
CA SER A 397 7.27 -11.22 4.61
C SER A 397 8.29 -12.34 4.80
N GLY A 398 8.49 -12.81 6.03
CA GLY A 398 9.35 -13.97 6.30
C GLY A 398 8.89 -15.21 5.55
N TYR A 399 7.59 -15.51 5.61
CA TYR A 399 7.00 -16.63 4.85
C TYR A 399 7.13 -16.41 3.34
N THR A 400 6.77 -15.22 2.85
CA THR A 400 6.83 -14.90 1.42
C THR A 400 8.25 -15.03 0.87
N PHE A 401 9.26 -14.56 1.62
CA PHE A 401 10.66 -14.67 1.20
C PHE A 401 11.16 -16.12 1.22
N VAL A 402 10.90 -16.86 2.30
CA VAL A 402 11.46 -18.21 2.48
C VAL A 402 10.72 -19.25 1.63
N PHE A 403 9.42 -19.14 1.48
CA PHE A 403 8.63 -20.17 0.80
C PHE A 403 8.19 -19.72 -0.61
N THR A 404 7.55 -18.59 -0.75
CA THR A 404 6.96 -18.17 -2.03
C THR A 404 8.04 -17.76 -3.04
N PHE A 405 9.02 -16.92 -2.62
CA PHE A 405 10.14 -16.55 -3.48
C PHE A 405 11.04 -17.74 -3.80
N MET A 406 11.41 -18.56 -2.79
CA MET A 406 12.26 -19.74 -3.05
C MET A 406 11.58 -20.74 -3.98
N ALA A 407 10.27 -20.96 -3.85
CA ALA A 407 9.51 -21.77 -4.80
C ALA A 407 9.57 -21.19 -6.22
N ALA A 408 9.36 -19.88 -6.39
CA ALA A 408 9.46 -19.22 -7.68
C ALA A 408 10.87 -19.37 -8.28
N LEU A 409 11.91 -19.12 -7.48
CA LEU A 409 13.31 -19.23 -7.90
C LEU A 409 13.67 -20.66 -8.32
N LEU A 410 13.37 -21.65 -7.48
CA LEU A 410 13.71 -23.05 -7.75
C LEU A 410 12.93 -23.59 -8.96
N LEU A 411 11.63 -23.34 -9.03
CA LEU A 411 10.82 -23.80 -10.16
C LEU A 411 11.24 -23.17 -11.49
N THR A 412 11.59 -21.88 -11.47
CA THR A 412 12.04 -21.19 -12.68
C THR A 412 13.47 -21.59 -13.10
N ARG A 413 14.34 -21.94 -12.18
CA ARG A 413 15.75 -22.27 -12.49
C ARG A 413 16.01 -23.76 -12.72
N LEU A 414 15.33 -24.63 -11.96
CA LEU A 414 15.63 -26.07 -11.92
C LEU A 414 14.66 -26.91 -12.77
N THR A 415 13.59 -26.34 -13.30
CA THR A 415 12.60 -27.09 -14.09
C THR A 415 12.38 -26.46 -15.47
N SER A 416 11.89 -27.23 -16.43
CA SER A 416 11.46 -26.77 -17.75
C SER A 416 9.93 -26.55 -17.85
N LEU A 417 9.24 -26.47 -16.70
CA LEU A 417 7.79 -26.31 -16.66
C LEU A 417 7.33 -25.01 -17.35
N PRO A 418 6.19 -25.01 -18.05
CA PRO A 418 5.59 -23.80 -18.57
C PRO A 418 5.29 -22.79 -17.47
N ILE A 419 5.40 -21.48 -17.78
CA ILE A 419 5.18 -20.39 -16.83
C ILE A 419 3.82 -20.45 -16.12
N LEU A 420 2.77 -20.91 -16.80
CA LEU A 420 1.44 -21.09 -16.20
C LEU A 420 1.47 -22.09 -15.04
N ILE A 421 2.14 -23.24 -15.21
CA ILE A 421 2.25 -24.25 -14.15
C ILE A 421 3.11 -23.72 -12.99
N ILE A 422 4.22 -23.05 -13.29
CA ILE A 422 5.06 -22.42 -12.26
C ILE A 422 4.23 -21.41 -11.46
N TYR A 423 3.46 -20.56 -12.14
CA TYR A 423 2.61 -19.56 -11.48
C TYR A 423 1.57 -20.22 -10.57
N ILE A 424 0.88 -21.28 -11.02
CA ILE A 424 -0.06 -22.05 -10.20
C ILE A 424 0.63 -22.61 -8.96
N LEU A 425 1.77 -23.27 -9.11
CA LEU A 425 2.50 -23.88 -7.99
C LEU A 425 2.95 -22.83 -6.97
N VAL A 426 3.47 -21.70 -7.42
CA VAL A 426 3.90 -20.60 -6.55
C VAL A 426 2.71 -20.00 -5.80
N GLN A 427 1.57 -19.79 -6.48
CA GLN A 427 0.35 -19.30 -5.82
C GLN A 427 -0.21 -20.32 -4.81
N CYS A 428 -0.09 -21.62 -5.06
CA CYS A 428 -0.51 -22.66 -4.11
C CYS A 428 0.30 -22.65 -2.80
N VAL A 429 1.51 -22.10 -2.79
CA VAL A 429 2.32 -21.92 -1.56
C VAL A 429 1.58 -21.02 -0.55
N ASP A 430 0.68 -20.14 -0.98
CA ASP A 430 -0.08 -19.27 -0.08
C ASP A 430 -1.25 -19.99 0.61
N ILE A 431 -1.65 -21.20 0.17
CA ILE A 431 -2.72 -21.99 0.83
C ILE A 431 -2.31 -22.41 2.25
N PRO A 432 -1.12 -23.02 2.49
CA PRO A 432 -0.63 -23.27 3.84
C PRO A 432 -0.49 -21.99 4.67
N LYS A 433 -0.07 -20.84 4.06
CA LYS A 433 0.00 -19.54 4.73
C LYS A 433 -1.37 -19.12 5.26
N ALA A 434 -2.41 -19.22 4.44
CA ALA A 434 -3.77 -18.89 4.83
C ALA A 434 -4.28 -19.80 5.97
N THR A 435 -3.99 -21.12 5.90
CA THR A 435 -4.34 -22.09 6.94
C THR A 435 -3.64 -21.78 8.26
N LEU A 436 -2.34 -21.48 8.21
CA LEU A 436 -1.56 -21.07 9.38
C LEU A 436 -2.13 -19.78 10.00
N GLY A 437 -2.48 -18.80 9.16
CA GLY A 437 -3.11 -17.56 9.61
C GLY A 437 -4.41 -17.81 10.38
N LEU A 438 -5.31 -18.63 9.84
CA LEU A 438 -6.54 -18.99 10.53
C LEU A 438 -6.30 -19.69 11.88
N ILE A 439 -5.30 -20.57 11.94
CA ILE A 439 -4.94 -21.27 13.19
C ILE A 439 -4.45 -20.26 14.23
N LEU A 440 -3.56 -19.34 13.86
CA LEU A 440 -3.00 -18.32 14.75
C LEU A 440 -4.11 -17.36 15.25
N VAL A 441 -5.01 -16.95 14.38
CA VAL A 441 -6.15 -16.08 14.73
C VAL A 441 -7.10 -16.81 15.67
N ARG A 442 -7.49 -18.05 15.38
CA ARG A 442 -8.39 -18.86 16.24
C ARG A 442 -7.79 -19.16 17.61
N LYS A 443 -6.49 -19.39 17.71
CA LYS A 443 -5.80 -19.57 19.00
C LYS A 443 -5.78 -18.30 19.86
N GLY A 444 -6.16 -17.15 19.31
CA GLY A 444 -6.20 -15.89 20.05
C GLY A 444 -4.83 -15.35 20.48
N ILE A 445 -3.72 -15.80 19.85
CA ILE A 445 -2.35 -15.38 20.18
C ILE A 445 -2.17 -13.87 20.01
N TRP A 446 -2.97 -13.26 19.13
CA TRP A 446 -2.95 -11.84 18.85
C TRP A 446 -3.67 -10.98 19.89
N VAL A 447 -4.49 -11.59 20.77
CA VAL A 447 -5.31 -10.88 21.75
C VAL A 447 -4.44 -10.27 22.83
N HIS A 448 -4.06 -9.00 22.63
CA HIS A 448 -3.21 -8.29 23.57
C HIS A 448 -3.52 -6.79 23.56
N ASN A 449 -3.70 -6.24 24.77
CA ASN A 449 -3.90 -4.81 24.96
C ASN A 449 -2.53 -4.16 25.28
N ILE A 450 -1.87 -3.65 24.24
CA ILE A 450 -0.50 -3.12 24.33
C ILE A 450 -0.40 -1.78 25.09
N VAL A 451 -1.52 -1.07 25.22
CA VAL A 451 -1.53 0.24 25.94
C VAL A 451 -1.75 0.10 27.43
N ASN A 452 -1.97 -1.12 27.93
CA ASN A 452 -1.96 -1.41 29.37
C ASN A 452 -0.57 -1.77 29.86
N ASP A 453 0.38 -2.06 28.96
CA ASP A 453 1.79 -2.31 29.30
C ASP A 453 2.57 -0.99 29.51
N LEU A 454 1.98 0.16 29.17
CA LEU A 454 2.52 1.53 29.28
C LEU A 454 1.88 2.29 30.42
#